data_5c982a0e39725e8f9163a1f056efb68d
#
_entry.id   5c982a0e39725e8f9163a1f056efb68d
#
_cell.length_a   1.000
_cell.length_b   1.000
_cell.length_c   1.000
_cell.angle_alpha   90.00
_cell.angle_beta   90.00
_cell.angle_gamma   90.00
#
_symmetry.space_group_name_H-M   'P 1'
#
loop_
_entity.id
_entity.type
_entity.pdbx_description
1 polymer ?
#
loop_
_entity_poly.entity_id
_entity_poly.type
_entity_poly.pdbx_seq_one_letter_code
_entity_poly.pdbx_strand_id
1 'polypeptide(L)'
;MSCAVFMHEVGHHAIGLRTYRPRCLEEFHAWRWGLDEMNARGFNVTAAVLKRRDDALKYAVEKAIRRGLQKLPVELMPFLPEHRQVSEASLLSL
;
A
#
# COMPACT_ATOMS: atom_id res chain seq x y z
N MET A 1 -14.52 5.62 -13.15
CA MET A 1 -13.35 5.53 -12.27
C MET A 1 -13.52 6.52 -11.12
N SER A 2 -13.29 6.09 -9.88
CA SER A 2 -13.37 6.99 -8.74
C SER A 2 -12.19 7.95 -8.72
N CYS A 3 -12.36 9.07 -8.01
CA CYS A 3 -11.27 10.05 -7.84
C CYS A 3 -10.04 9.40 -7.20
N ALA A 4 -10.24 8.52 -6.20
CA ALA A 4 -9.14 7.83 -5.53
C ALA A 4 -8.36 6.93 -6.49
N VAL A 5 -9.05 6.18 -7.34
CA VAL A 5 -8.40 5.30 -8.32
C VAL A 5 -7.63 6.13 -9.35
N PHE A 6 -8.23 7.22 -9.81
CA PHE A 6 -7.55 8.14 -10.74
C PHE A 6 -6.29 8.73 -10.12
N MET A 7 -6.39 9.22 -8.89
CA MET A 7 -5.24 9.81 -8.19
C MET A 7 -4.15 8.78 -7.89
N HIS A 8 -4.53 7.54 -7.60
CA HIS A 8 -3.58 6.45 -7.43
C HIS A 8 -2.81 6.19 -8.72
N GLU A 9 -3.49 6.16 -9.86
CA GLU A 9 -2.85 5.97 -11.16
C GLU A 9 -1.90 7.13 -11.48
N VAL A 10 -2.33 8.36 -11.23
CA VAL A 10 -1.46 9.53 -11.40
C VAL A 10 -0.26 9.44 -10.44
N GLY A 11 -0.50 8.93 -9.24
CA GLY A 11 0.55 8.75 -8.25
C GLY A 11 1.71 7.88 -8.73
N HIS A 12 1.42 6.81 -9.47
CA HIS A 12 2.48 5.97 -10.05
C HIS A 12 3.39 6.77 -10.96
N HIS A 13 2.83 7.68 -11.74
CA HIS A 13 3.63 8.54 -12.62
C HIS A 13 4.35 9.63 -11.85
N ALA A 14 3.69 10.22 -10.86
CA ALA A 14 4.26 11.32 -10.09
C ALA A 14 5.49 10.91 -9.29
N ILE A 15 5.47 9.71 -8.68
CA ILE A 15 6.62 9.22 -7.91
C ILE A 15 7.72 8.61 -8.78
N GLY A 16 7.46 8.44 -10.08
CA GLY A 16 8.40 7.83 -11.00
C GLY A 16 8.27 6.31 -11.02
N LEU A 17 8.01 5.77 -12.21
CA LEU A 17 7.87 4.32 -12.38
C LEU A 17 9.18 3.63 -12.03
N ARG A 18 9.10 2.54 -11.26
CA ARG A 18 10.24 1.72 -10.86
C ARG A 18 11.23 2.43 -9.92
N THR A 19 10.85 3.58 -9.36
CA THR A 19 11.68 4.27 -8.37
C THR A 19 11.76 3.47 -7.07
N TYR A 20 10.65 2.87 -6.68
CA TYR A 20 10.56 2.09 -5.44
C TYR A 20 10.51 0.61 -5.74
N ARG A 21 11.29 -0.17 -4.99
CA ARG A 21 11.29 -1.64 -5.05
C ARG A 21 11.21 -2.19 -3.64
N PRO A 22 10.49 -3.27 -3.40
CA PRO A 22 9.71 -4.07 -4.37
C PRO A 22 8.45 -3.33 -4.86
N ARG A 23 7.73 -3.95 -5.79
CA ARG A 23 6.52 -3.36 -6.39
C ARG A 23 5.47 -2.94 -5.35
N CYS A 24 5.32 -3.71 -4.27
CA CYS A 24 4.37 -3.36 -3.22
C CYS A 24 4.74 -2.04 -2.53
N LEU A 25 6.01 -1.69 -2.46
CA LEU A 25 6.44 -0.39 -1.93
C LEU A 25 6.05 0.74 -2.89
N GLU A 26 6.16 0.53 -4.20
CA GLU A 26 5.68 1.49 -5.19
C GLU A 26 4.18 1.72 -5.03
N GLU A 27 3.40 0.65 -4.84
CA GLU A 27 1.96 0.77 -4.61
C GLU A 27 1.67 1.61 -3.37
N PHE A 28 2.40 1.38 -2.29
CA PHE A 28 2.25 2.17 -1.06
C PHE A 28 2.47 3.66 -1.33
N HIS A 29 3.56 4.00 -1.99
CA HIS A 29 3.87 5.41 -2.26
C HIS A 29 2.90 6.05 -3.25
N ALA A 30 2.43 5.31 -4.24
CA ALA A 30 1.44 5.80 -5.18
C ALA A 30 0.11 6.14 -4.49
N TRP A 31 -0.35 5.26 -3.59
CA TRP A 31 -1.56 5.51 -2.80
C TRP A 31 -1.37 6.70 -1.86
N ARG A 32 -0.22 6.78 -1.20
CA ARG A 32 0.09 7.89 -0.31
C ARG A 32 0.06 9.22 -1.07
N TRP A 33 0.72 9.27 -2.22
CA TRP A 33 0.72 10.46 -3.06
C TRP A 33 -0.71 10.84 -3.46
N GLY A 34 -1.49 9.86 -3.91
CA GLY A 34 -2.87 10.09 -4.37
C GLY A 34 -3.76 10.64 -3.26
N LEU A 35 -3.67 10.06 -2.05
CA LEU A 35 -4.48 10.52 -0.92
C LEU A 35 -4.06 11.92 -0.46
N ASP A 36 -2.77 12.21 -0.44
CA ASP A 36 -2.25 13.54 -0.10
C ASP A 36 -2.75 14.59 -1.10
N GLU A 37 -2.78 14.26 -2.39
CA GLU A 37 -3.30 15.14 -3.42
C GLU A 37 -4.82 15.36 -3.26
N MET A 38 -5.56 14.31 -2.92
CA MET A 38 -6.99 14.48 -2.65
C MET A 38 -7.23 15.48 -1.53
N ASN A 39 -6.47 15.36 -0.44
CA ASN A 39 -6.57 16.28 0.68
C ASN A 39 -6.18 17.70 0.28
N ALA A 40 -5.09 17.85 -0.46
CA ALA A 40 -4.59 19.16 -0.89
C ALA A 40 -5.58 19.88 -1.80
N ARG A 41 -6.34 19.13 -2.59
CA ARG A 41 -7.33 19.67 -3.53
C ARG A 41 -8.74 19.79 -2.93
N GLY A 42 -8.88 19.49 -1.65
CA GLY A 42 -10.16 19.59 -0.96
C GLY A 42 -11.14 18.44 -1.24
N PHE A 43 -10.67 17.35 -1.85
CA PHE A 43 -11.50 16.17 -2.01
C PHE A 43 -11.62 15.40 -0.72
N ASN A 44 -12.79 14.82 -0.48
CA ASN A 44 -13.06 14.10 0.75
C ASN A 44 -12.47 12.69 0.71
N VAL A 45 -11.54 12.41 1.61
CA VAL A 45 -10.99 11.07 1.77
C VAL A 45 -11.88 10.31 2.77
N THR A 46 -12.78 9.49 2.24
CA THR A 46 -13.77 8.78 3.04
C THR A 46 -13.20 7.47 3.61
N ALA A 47 -13.94 6.90 4.56
CA ALA A 47 -13.60 5.57 5.09
C ALA A 47 -13.59 4.50 3.99
N ALA A 48 -14.49 4.62 3.01
CA ALA A 48 -14.53 3.70 1.86
C ALA A 48 -13.26 3.79 1.03
N VAL A 49 -12.73 5.01 0.81
CA VAL A 49 -11.48 5.22 0.09
C VAL A 49 -10.31 4.59 0.85
N LEU A 50 -10.24 4.80 2.15
CA LEU A 50 -9.18 4.22 2.98
C LEU A 50 -9.24 2.69 2.99
N LYS A 51 -10.45 2.12 3.03
CA LYS A 51 -10.62 0.68 2.94
C LYS A 51 -10.12 0.15 1.60
N ARG A 52 -10.41 0.86 0.53
CA ARG A 52 -9.94 0.47 -0.81
C ARG A 52 -8.42 0.47 -0.88
N ARG A 53 -7.79 1.50 -0.31
CA ARG A 53 -6.33 1.55 -0.21
C ARG A 53 -5.79 0.37 0.57
N ASP A 54 -6.37 0.08 1.74
CA ASP A 54 -5.93 -1.01 2.59
C ASP A 54 -6.04 -2.35 1.90
N ASP A 55 -7.18 -2.61 1.23
CA ASP A 55 -7.40 -3.85 0.50
C ASP A 55 -6.39 -4.00 -0.65
N ALA A 56 -6.12 -2.91 -1.37
CA ALA A 56 -5.17 -2.92 -2.47
C ALA A 56 -3.75 -3.21 -1.98
N LEU A 57 -3.35 -2.61 -0.87
CA LEU A 57 -2.01 -2.82 -0.31
C LEU A 57 -1.86 -4.21 0.30
N LYS A 58 -2.89 -4.73 0.95
CA LYS A 58 -2.88 -6.12 1.44
C LYS A 58 -2.72 -7.10 0.28
N TYR A 59 -3.43 -6.87 -0.82
CA TYR A 59 -3.29 -7.69 -2.02
C TYR A 59 -1.87 -7.62 -2.58
N ALA A 60 -1.31 -6.43 -2.67
CA ALA A 60 0.04 -6.23 -3.19
C ALA A 60 1.09 -6.95 -2.33
N VAL A 61 0.95 -6.87 -1.01
CA VAL A 61 1.84 -7.55 -0.07
C VAL A 61 1.73 -9.06 -0.21
N GLU A 62 0.51 -9.61 -0.25
CA GLU A 62 0.31 -11.05 -0.43
C GLU A 62 0.94 -11.55 -1.73
N LYS A 63 0.76 -10.79 -2.80
CA LYS A 63 1.32 -11.14 -4.11
C LYS A 63 2.85 -11.14 -4.04
N ALA A 64 3.44 -10.15 -3.39
CA ALA A 64 4.89 -10.07 -3.24
C ALA A 64 5.44 -11.27 -2.45
N ILE A 65 4.77 -11.65 -1.37
CA ILE A 65 5.17 -12.81 -0.55
C ILE A 65 5.09 -14.09 -1.36
N ARG A 66 4.01 -14.27 -2.13
CA ARG A 66 3.84 -15.45 -2.99
C ARG A 66 4.94 -15.54 -4.06
N ARG A 67 5.46 -14.41 -4.49
CA ARG A 67 6.54 -14.34 -5.49
C ARG A 67 7.93 -14.44 -4.89
N GLY A 68 8.03 -14.66 -3.58
CA GLY A 68 9.29 -14.94 -2.92
C GLY A 68 9.93 -13.77 -2.20
N LEU A 69 9.18 -12.69 -1.96
CA LEU A 69 9.71 -11.57 -1.19
C LEU A 69 10.04 -12.04 0.22
N GLN A 70 11.29 -11.88 0.64
CA GLN A 70 11.76 -12.36 1.92
C GLN A 70 11.80 -11.27 2.99
N LYS A 71 12.00 -10.03 2.58
CA LYS A 71 12.06 -8.90 3.50
C LYS A 71 11.05 -7.83 3.09
N LEU A 72 10.05 -7.63 3.94
CA LEU A 72 9.00 -6.64 3.67
C LEU A 72 9.44 -5.27 4.18
N PRO A 73 9.29 -4.20 3.36
CA PRO A 73 9.53 -2.84 3.84
C PRO A 73 8.67 -2.53 5.06
N VAL A 74 9.23 -1.77 6.00
CA VAL A 74 8.57 -1.47 7.28
C VAL A 74 7.24 -0.73 7.07
N GLU A 75 7.14 0.10 6.02
CA GLU A 75 5.92 0.85 5.70
C GLU A 75 4.74 -0.07 5.40
N LEU A 76 5.01 -1.30 4.99
CA LEU A 76 3.98 -2.25 4.59
C LEU A 76 3.61 -3.26 5.68
N MET A 77 4.27 -3.20 6.81
CA MET A 77 3.98 -4.13 7.93
C MET A 77 2.50 -4.12 8.34
N PRO A 78 1.81 -2.96 8.42
CA PRO A 78 0.40 -2.95 8.77
C PRO A 78 -0.52 -3.67 7.77
N PHE A 79 -0.03 -3.96 6.58
CA PHE A 79 -0.81 -4.58 5.51
C PHE A 79 -0.54 -6.08 5.36
N LEU A 80 0.22 -6.67 6.26
CA LEU A 80 0.40 -8.12 6.31
C LEU A 80 -0.95 -8.79 6.62
N PRO A 81 -1.22 -9.97 6.03
CA PRO A 81 -2.39 -10.75 6.41
C PRO A 81 -2.36 -11.05 7.92
N GLU A 82 -3.51 -11.10 8.56
CA GLU A 82 -3.62 -11.29 10.01
C GLU A 82 -2.86 -12.51 10.51
N HIS A 83 -2.94 -13.63 9.80
CA HIS A 83 -2.24 -14.84 10.18
C HIS A 83 -0.72 -14.67 10.12
N ARG A 84 -0.24 -13.84 9.18
CA ARG A 84 1.20 -13.51 9.07
C ARG A 84 1.63 -12.59 10.19
N GLN A 85 0.78 -11.63 10.56
CA GLN A 85 1.07 -10.71 11.68
C GLN A 85 1.18 -11.47 12.99
N VAL A 86 0.30 -12.43 13.21
CA VAL A 86 0.34 -13.29 14.40
C VAL A 86 1.62 -14.10 14.44
N SER A 87 2.02 -14.70 13.31
CA SER A 87 3.28 -15.45 13.21
C SER A 87 4.49 -14.57 13.50
N GLU A 88 4.51 -13.36 12.94
CA GLU A 88 5.59 -12.41 13.20
C GLU A 88 5.64 -12.03 14.66
N ALA A 89 4.50 -11.76 15.29
CA ALA A 89 4.43 -11.44 16.70
C ALA A 89 4.95 -12.59 17.57
N SER A 90 4.62 -13.84 17.21
CA SER A 90 5.12 -15.02 17.91
C SER A 90 6.63 -15.12 17.82
N LEU A 91 7.19 -14.89 16.64
CA LEU A 91 8.64 -14.92 16.43
C LEU A 91 9.34 -13.82 17.23
N LEU A 92 8.75 -12.63 17.28
CA LEU A 92 9.33 -11.52 18.00
C LEU A 92 9.26 -11.69 19.51
N SER A 93 8.30 -12.46 20.00
CA SER A 93 8.15 -12.69 21.44
C SER A 93 9.04 -13.80 21.97
N LEU A 94 9.73 -14.48 21.09
CA LEU A 94 10.71 -15.49 21.48
C LEU A 94 12.08 -14.85 21.68
#